data_be2fc0958305574573fe90549bf30ebe
#
_entry.id   be2fc0958305574573fe90549bf30ebe
#
_cell.length_a   1.000
_cell.length_b   1.000
_cell.length_c   1.000
_cell.angle_alpha   90.00
_cell.angle_beta   90.00
_cell.angle_gamma   90.00
#
_symmetry.space_group_name_H-M   'P 1'
#
loop_
_entity.id
_entity.type
_entity.pdbx_description
1 polymer ?
#
loop_
_entity_poly.entity_id
_entity_poly.type
_entity_poly.pdbx_seq_one_letter_code
_entity_poly.pdbx_strand_id
1 'polypeptide(L)'
;MTPRRRSGFTLVELLTVIAIIGVLAAALFPAIGGIRKRARQASAQTAFTQWAGGITRYKQVYGFYPNIGQNYQTGTDSLHLLEAQAVNQRFVMAISGRMPTGTALSPENRKALNKNAEEFCAFGKDDFESQDGFTDTSMLVDRFANRKIRVIFDTDSNTSIRNVSAVPGGALSVPADIRAITLATGIPARVIIYTTDIAPDFGNYDDSLGAEDFAQV
;
A
#
# COMPACT_ATOMS: atom_id res chain seq x y z
N MET A 1 -58.74 39.91 7.54
CA MET A 1 -57.63 39.03 7.14
C MET A 1 -56.82 39.78 6.07
N THR A 2 -55.68 40.33 6.43
CA THR A 2 -54.79 41.06 5.49
C THR A 2 -53.93 40.07 4.73
N PRO A 3 -53.88 40.10 3.39
CA PRO A 3 -53.05 39.23 2.60
C PRO A 3 -51.57 39.58 2.84
N ARG A 4 -50.78 38.59 3.31
CA ARG A 4 -49.35 38.70 3.42
C ARG A 4 -48.75 38.78 2.02
N ARG A 5 -48.18 39.92 1.62
CA ARG A 5 -47.40 40.05 0.39
C ARG A 5 -46.18 39.15 0.45
N ARG A 6 -46.12 38.17 -0.42
CA ARG A 6 -44.91 37.35 -0.63
C ARG A 6 -43.94 38.18 -1.47
N SER A 7 -42.84 38.61 -0.90
CA SER A 7 -41.74 39.20 -1.67
C SER A 7 -41.12 38.12 -2.56
N GLY A 8 -41.19 38.31 -3.88
CA GLY A 8 -40.49 37.45 -4.83
C GLY A 8 -39.00 37.83 -4.91
N PHE A 9 -38.15 36.87 -5.18
CA PHE A 9 -36.73 37.09 -5.40
C PHE A 9 -36.52 37.86 -6.70
N THR A 10 -35.61 38.83 -6.71
CA THR A 10 -35.26 39.56 -7.91
C THR A 10 -34.27 38.77 -8.76
N LEU A 11 -34.32 38.97 -10.09
CA LEU A 11 -33.38 38.29 -11.01
C LEU A 11 -31.92 38.68 -10.71
N VAL A 12 -31.67 39.87 -10.24
CA VAL A 12 -30.37 40.41 -9.86
C VAL A 12 -29.84 39.71 -8.59
N GLU A 13 -30.68 39.46 -7.59
CA GLU A 13 -30.29 38.71 -6.38
C GLU A 13 -29.89 37.31 -6.71
N LEU A 14 -30.61 36.63 -7.62
CA LEU A 14 -30.23 35.28 -8.05
C LEU A 14 -28.90 35.31 -8.80
N LEU A 15 -28.72 36.27 -9.71
CA LEU A 15 -27.50 36.38 -10.53
C LEU A 15 -26.26 36.68 -9.69
N THR A 16 -26.38 37.54 -8.67
CA THR A 16 -25.27 37.84 -7.76
C THR A 16 -24.87 36.59 -6.93
N VAL A 17 -25.83 35.81 -6.47
CA VAL A 17 -25.55 34.58 -5.70
C VAL A 17 -24.80 33.55 -6.55
N ILE A 18 -25.26 33.27 -7.78
CA ILE A 18 -24.57 32.31 -8.66
C ILE A 18 -23.19 32.82 -9.08
N ALA A 19 -23.00 34.14 -9.25
CA ALA A 19 -21.70 34.72 -9.55
C ALA A 19 -20.70 34.49 -8.38
N ILE A 20 -21.14 34.74 -7.14
CA ILE A 20 -20.30 34.48 -5.94
C ILE A 20 -19.97 33.00 -5.80
N ILE A 21 -20.97 32.11 -5.95
CA ILE A 21 -20.74 30.66 -5.91
C ILE A 21 -19.76 30.23 -7.01
N GLY A 22 -19.90 30.77 -8.22
CA GLY A 22 -19.00 30.48 -9.34
C GLY A 22 -17.53 30.84 -9.04
N VAL A 23 -17.32 32.05 -8.48
CA VAL A 23 -15.97 32.49 -8.09
C VAL A 23 -15.38 31.59 -6.97
N LEU A 24 -16.19 31.28 -5.95
CA LEU A 24 -15.74 30.41 -4.85
C LEU A 24 -15.46 28.99 -5.35
N ALA A 25 -16.30 28.43 -6.19
CA ALA A 25 -16.08 27.11 -6.79
C ALA A 25 -14.80 27.09 -7.63
N ALA A 26 -14.57 28.11 -8.48
CA ALA A 26 -13.36 28.19 -9.30
C ALA A 26 -12.06 28.21 -8.47
N ALA A 27 -12.08 28.83 -7.30
CA ALA A 27 -10.94 28.85 -6.37
C ALA A 27 -10.73 27.50 -5.65
N LEU A 28 -11.80 26.73 -5.40
CA LEU A 28 -11.73 25.47 -4.65
C LEU A 28 -11.33 24.28 -5.53
N PHE A 29 -11.70 24.26 -6.82
CA PHE A 29 -11.44 23.12 -7.70
C PHE A 29 -9.96 22.68 -7.77
N PRO A 30 -8.97 23.56 -7.94
CA PRO A 30 -7.57 23.15 -8.01
C PRO A 30 -7.05 22.57 -6.67
N ALA A 31 -7.59 23.01 -5.53
CA ALA A 31 -7.17 22.52 -4.21
C ALA A 31 -7.62 21.08 -3.92
N ILE A 32 -8.75 20.64 -4.49
CA ILE A 32 -9.34 19.32 -4.22
C ILE A 32 -8.41 18.18 -4.73
N GLY A 33 -7.77 18.37 -5.88
CA GLY A 33 -6.85 17.37 -6.45
C GLY A 33 -5.67 17.05 -5.53
N GLY A 34 -5.03 18.08 -5.00
CA GLY A 34 -3.90 17.93 -4.08
C GLY A 34 -4.28 17.26 -2.75
N ILE A 35 -5.45 17.62 -2.20
CA ILE A 35 -5.96 17.02 -0.96
C ILE A 35 -6.23 15.51 -1.15
N ARG A 36 -6.87 15.12 -2.25
CA ARG A 36 -7.15 13.70 -2.55
C ARG A 36 -5.87 12.89 -2.70
N LYS A 37 -4.84 13.45 -3.34
CA LYS A 37 -3.54 12.78 -3.47
C LYS A 37 -2.91 12.54 -2.10
N ARG A 38 -2.80 13.57 -1.27
CA ARG A 38 -2.24 13.46 0.10
C ARG A 38 -3.03 12.47 0.96
N ALA A 39 -4.37 12.46 0.86
CA ALA A 39 -5.20 11.51 1.57
C ALA A 39 -4.91 10.06 1.15
N ARG A 40 -4.72 9.78 -0.15
CA ARG A 40 -4.35 8.45 -0.65
C ARG A 40 -2.94 8.04 -0.20
N GLN A 41 -1.97 8.95 -0.22
CA GLN A 41 -0.62 8.71 0.28
C GLN A 41 -0.65 8.33 1.78
N ALA A 42 -1.31 9.12 2.61
CA ALA A 42 -1.46 8.83 4.03
C ALA A 42 -2.16 7.48 4.28
N SER A 43 -3.18 7.15 3.48
CA SER A 43 -3.88 5.86 3.56
C SER A 43 -2.99 4.69 3.14
N ALA A 44 -2.17 4.85 2.08
CA ALA A 44 -1.21 3.83 1.65
C ALA A 44 -0.14 3.60 2.72
N GLN A 45 0.42 4.66 3.28
CA GLN A 45 1.40 4.58 4.36
C GLN A 45 0.84 3.87 5.60
N THR A 46 -0.40 4.18 5.97
CA THR A 46 -1.09 3.49 7.08
C THR A 46 -1.25 2.00 6.79
N ALA A 47 -1.67 1.62 5.59
CA ALA A 47 -1.80 0.23 5.19
C ALA A 47 -0.46 -0.51 5.25
N PHE A 48 0.61 0.08 4.71
CA PHE A 48 1.95 -0.52 4.75
C PHE A 48 2.48 -0.68 6.18
N THR A 49 2.23 0.31 7.04
CA THR A 49 2.58 0.20 8.47
C THR A 49 1.83 -0.94 9.15
N GLN A 50 0.55 -1.13 8.86
CA GLN A 50 -0.24 -2.25 9.37
C GLN A 50 0.30 -3.60 8.88
N TRP A 51 0.64 -3.70 7.59
CA TRP A 51 1.22 -4.92 7.01
C TRP A 51 2.58 -5.24 7.62
N ALA A 52 3.45 -4.24 7.78
CA ALA A 52 4.75 -4.40 8.42
C ALA A 52 4.61 -4.82 9.90
N GLY A 53 3.65 -4.25 10.61
CA GLY A 53 3.28 -4.69 11.95
C GLY A 53 2.81 -6.15 12.00
N GLY A 54 1.98 -6.56 11.03
CA GLY A 54 1.53 -7.96 10.86
C GLY A 54 2.69 -8.92 10.62
N ILE A 55 3.64 -8.55 9.75
CA ILE A 55 4.86 -9.34 9.49
C ILE A 55 5.72 -9.48 10.75
N THR A 56 5.88 -8.38 11.49
CA THR A 56 6.65 -8.38 12.74
C THR A 56 6.00 -9.31 13.78
N ARG A 57 4.68 -9.25 13.93
CA ARG A 57 3.94 -10.17 14.81
C ARG A 57 4.06 -11.63 14.36
N TYR A 58 3.99 -11.88 13.04
CA TYR A 58 4.23 -13.22 12.48
C TYR A 58 5.59 -13.75 12.93
N LYS A 59 6.66 -12.96 12.77
CA LYS A 59 8.02 -13.33 13.22
C LYS A 59 8.07 -13.58 14.73
N GLN A 60 7.36 -12.80 15.53
CA GLN A 60 7.31 -13.00 16.98
C GLN A 60 6.66 -14.34 17.38
N VAL A 61 5.61 -14.75 16.67
CA VAL A 61 4.88 -16.01 16.94
C VAL A 61 5.62 -17.24 16.41
N TYR A 62 6.15 -17.16 15.20
CA TYR A 62 6.76 -18.32 14.52
C TYR A 62 8.30 -18.38 14.61
N GLY A 63 8.96 -17.30 15.01
CA GLY A 63 10.41 -17.19 15.10
C GLY A 63 11.13 -16.90 13.79
N PHE A 64 10.41 -16.84 12.67
CA PHE A 64 10.95 -16.60 11.33
C PHE A 64 9.99 -15.73 10.50
N TYR A 65 10.51 -15.13 9.43
CA TYR A 65 9.66 -14.40 8.48
C TYR A 65 8.89 -15.34 7.54
N PRO A 66 7.72 -14.94 7.02
CA PRO A 66 6.94 -15.81 6.15
C PRO A 66 7.70 -16.10 4.84
N ASN A 67 7.75 -17.36 4.45
CA ASN A 67 8.30 -17.76 3.15
C ASN A 67 7.27 -17.51 2.04
N ILE A 68 7.24 -16.28 1.52
CA ILE A 68 6.27 -15.84 0.51
C ILE A 68 6.77 -15.96 -0.93
N GLY A 69 8.04 -16.25 -1.16
CA GLY A 69 8.57 -16.32 -2.51
C GLY A 69 9.85 -17.15 -2.63
N GLN A 70 10.32 -17.30 -3.87
CA GLN A 70 11.52 -18.08 -4.20
C GLN A 70 12.82 -17.44 -3.69
N ASN A 71 12.80 -16.17 -3.34
CA ASN A 71 13.98 -15.42 -2.90
C ASN A 71 14.17 -15.42 -1.38
N TYR A 72 13.44 -16.25 -0.67
CA TYR A 72 13.64 -16.39 0.76
C TYR A 72 14.96 -17.11 1.01
N GLN A 73 15.96 -16.38 1.49
CA GLN A 73 17.25 -16.91 1.89
C GLN A 73 17.46 -16.63 3.38
N THR A 74 17.83 -17.66 4.13
CA THR A 74 18.24 -17.47 5.51
C THR A 74 19.66 -16.90 5.56
N GLY A 75 19.86 -15.85 6.37
CA GLY A 75 21.20 -15.26 6.56
C GLY A 75 21.53 -14.08 5.65
N THR A 76 20.57 -13.64 4.80
CA THR A 76 20.66 -12.39 4.03
C THR A 76 19.28 -11.75 3.95
N ASP A 77 19.23 -10.42 3.83
CA ASP A 77 17.97 -9.73 3.64
C ASP A 77 17.29 -10.19 2.36
N SER A 78 15.97 -10.41 2.42
CA SER A 78 15.21 -10.93 1.28
C SER A 78 14.24 -9.90 0.74
N LEU A 79 14.29 -9.67 -0.58
CA LEU A 79 13.35 -8.82 -1.31
C LEU A 79 12.28 -9.68 -1.98
N HIS A 80 11.03 -9.32 -1.76
CA HIS A 80 9.86 -9.98 -2.35
C HIS A 80 9.05 -8.99 -3.20
N LEU A 81 8.72 -9.41 -4.42
CA LEU A 81 7.97 -8.64 -5.40
C LEU A 81 6.50 -9.08 -5.38
N LEU A 82 5.61 -8.27 -4.81
CA LEU A 82 4.18 -8.62 -4.75
C LEU A 82 3.47 -8.48 -6.11
N GLU A 83 4.12 -7.97 -7.15
CA GLU A 83 3.59 -7.97 -8.51
C GLU A 83 3.45 -9.38 -9.11
N ALA A 84 4.20 -10.36 -8.60
CA ALA A 84 4.02 -11.75 -8.95
C ALA A 84 2.83 -12.34 -8.17
N GLN A 85 1.80 -12.80 -8.88
CA GLN A 85 0.56 -13.30 -8.27
C GLN A 85 0.80 -14.35 -7.19
N ALA A 86 1.70 -15.30 -7.42
CA ALA A 86 2.01 -16.34 -6.45
C ALA A 86 2.60 -15.78 -5.15
N VAL A 87 3.49 -14.78 -5.24
CA VAL A 87 4.10 -14.11 -4.08
C VAL A 87 3.06 -13.30 -3.33
N ASN A 88 2.23 -12.56 -4.06
CA ASN A 88 1.16 -11.74 -3.52
C ASN A 88 0.15 -12.57 -2.71
N GLN A 89 -0.35 -13.66 -3.29
CA GLN A 89 -1.27 -14.57 -2.61
C GLN A 89 -0.63 -15.22 -1.38
N ARG A 90 0.62 -15.66 -1.49
CA ARG A 90 1.34 -16.23 -0.34
C ARG A 90 1.51 -15.22 0.78
N PHE A 91 1.76 -13.94 0.43
CA PHE A 91 1.84 -12.85 1.40
C PHE A 91 0.50 -12.68 2.14
N VAL A 92 -0.62 -12.56 1.41
CA VAL A 92 -1.95 -12.46 2.01
C VAL A 92 -2.23 -13.65 2.92
N MET A 93 -2.06 -14.87 2.42
CA MET A 93 -2.31 -16.09 3.19
C MET A 93 -1.45 -16.19 4.45
N ALA A 94 -0.18 -15.81 4.38
CA ALA A 94 0.73 -15.85 5.52
C ALA A 94 0.30 -14.87 6.62
N ILE A 95 -0.09 -13.65 6.26
CA ILE A 95 -0.34 -12.58 7.22
C ILE A 95 -1.80 -12.56 7.70
N SER A 96 -2.78 -12.91 6.84
CA SER A 96 -4.18 -12.96 7.26
C SER A 96 -4.63 -14.31 7.80
N GLY A 97 -3.88 -15.38 7.53
CA GLY A 97 -4.31 -16.74 7.85
C GLY A 97 -5.51 -17.21 7.03
N ARG A 98 -5.85 -16.49 5.95
CA ARG A 98 -7.01 -16.74 5.09
C ARG A 98 -6.67 -16.53 3.62
N MET A 99 -7.52 -17.02 2.73
CA MET A 99 -7.50 -16.67 1.32
C MET A 99 -7.94 -15.20 1.14
N PRO A 100 -7.64 -14.56 0.00
CA PRO A 100 -8.09 -13.18 -0.27
C PRO A 100 -9.59 -12.96 -0.03
N THR A 101 -10.45 -13.89 -0.41
CA THR A 101 -11.92 -13.81 -0.18
C THR A 101 -12.34 -14.01 1.28
N GLY A 102 -11.39 -14.28 2.18
CA GLY A 102 -11.67 -14.59 3.59
C GLY A 102 -11.97 -16.06 3.85
N THR A 103 -11.93 -16.93 2.82
CA THR A 103 -12.10 -18.38 3.00
C THR A 103 -10.94 -19.00 3.76
N ALA A 104 -11.16 -20.14 4.40
CA ALA A 104 -10.13 -20.83 5.16
C ALA A 104 -9.01 -21.34 4.26
N LEU A 105 -7.77 -21.33 4.76
CA LEU A 105 -6.63 -21.90 4.05
C LEU A 105 -6.77 -23.43 3.93
N SER A 106 -6.34 -23.97 2.79
CA SER A 106 -6.15 -25.41 2.64
C SER A 106 -5.15 -25.96 3.67
N PRO A 107 -5.20 -27.25 4.04
CA PRO A 107 -4.24 -27.84 4.96
C PRO A 107 -2.78 -27.65 4.52
N GLU A 108 -2.53 -27.69 3.21
CA GLU A 108 -1.21 -27.48 2.62
C GLU A 108 -0.71 -26.04 2.81
N ASN A 109 -1.56 -25.05 2.49
CA ASN A 109 -1.24 -23.64 2.68
C ASN A 109 -1.07 -23.28 4.16
N ARG A 110 -1.87 -23.85 5.04
CA ARG A 110 -1.69 -23.69 6.49
C ARG A 110 -0.33 -24.20 6.93
N LYS A 111 0.04 -25.40 6.53
CA LYS A 111 1.33 -25.99 6.89
C LYS A 111 2.51 -25.18 6.35
N ALA A 112 2.38 -24.66 5.15
CA ALA A 112 3.45 -23.94 4.45
C ALA A 112 3.63 -22.49 4.90
N LEU A 113 2.53 -21.79 5.24
CA LEU A 113 2.52 -20.34 5.39
C LEU A 113 2.08 -19.88 6.78
N ASN A 114 1.00 -20.43 7.32
CA ASN A 114 0.42 -19.97 8.59
C ASN A 114 -0.25 -21.14 9.30
N LYS A 115 0.54 -21.90 10.05
CA LYS A 115 0.14 -23.19 10.66
C LYS A 115 -1.12 -23.07 11.53
N ASN A 116 -1.24 -21.98 12.25
CA ASN A 116 -2.37 -21.76 13.18
C ASN A 116 -3.54 -21.04 12.50
N ALA A 117 -3.40 -20.61 11.23
CA ALA A 117 -4.33 -19.72 10.55
C ALA A 117 -4.63 -18.46 11.38
N GLU A 118 -3.60 -17.92 12.04
CA GLU A 118 -3.71 -16.73 12.90
C GLU A 118 -3.76 -15.48 12.03
N GLU A 119 -4.63 -14.54 12.40
CA GLU A 119 -4.76 -13.27 11.70
C GLU A 119 -3.80 -12.24 12.32
N PHE A 120 -2.69 -11.96 11.64
CA PHE A 120 -1.73 -10.93 12.04
C PHE A 120 -2.11 -9.56 11.47
N CYS A 121 -2.76 -9.55 10.29
CA CYS A 121 -3.30 -8.36 9.66
C CYS A 121 -4.53 -8.75 8.82
N ALA A 122 -5.61 -7.99 8.97
CA ALA A 122 -6.80 -8.11 8.13
C ALA A 122 -6.63 -7.31 6.84
N PHE A 123 -7.08 -7.88 5.73
CA PHE A 123 -7.17 -7.20 4.44
C PHE A 123 -8.62 -6.95 4.07
N GLY A 124 -8.95 -5.71 3.69
CA GLY A 124 -10.26 -5.35 3.17
C GLY A 124 -10.36 -5.54 1.65
N LYS A 125 -11.56 -5.52 1.10
CA LYS A 125 -11.76 -5.58 -0.37
C LYS A 125 -11.04 -4.45 -1.10
N ASP A 126 -10.94 -3.28 -0.49
CA ASP A 126 -10.28 -2.10 -1.06
C ASP A 126 -8.74 -2.23 -1.15
N ASP A 127 -8.18 -3.26 -0.52
CA ASP A 127 -6.76 -3.58 -0.62
C ASP A 127 -6.44 -4.42 -1.87
N PHE A 128 -7.46 -4.88 -2.60
CA PHE A 128 -7.31 -5.72 -3.80
C PHE A 128 -7.74 -4.98 -5.06
N GLU A 129 -7.16 -5.39 -6.20
CA GLU A 129 -7.30 -4.70 -7.49
C GLU A 129 -8.70 -4.73 -8.11
N SER A 130 -9.54 -5.67 -7.74
CA SER A 130 -10.87 -5.82 -8.29
C SER A 130 -11.92 -5.87 -7.19
N GLN A 131 -12.82 -4.88 -7.21
CA GLN A 131 -14.00 -4.89 -6.34
C GLN A 131 -15.13 -5.72 -6.96
N ASP A 132 -15.24 -5.69 -8.31
CA ASP A 132 -16.16 -6.50 -9.09
C ASP A 132 -15.45 -7.80 -9.50
N GLY A 133 -15.95 -8.94 -9.01
CA GLY A 133 -15.32 -10.24 -9.28
C GLY A 133 -14.15 -10.57 -8.35
N PHE A 134 -14.19 -10.07 -7.11
CA PHE A 134 -13.24 -10.40 -6.07
C PHE A 134 -13.15 -11.91 -5.82
N THR A 135 -11.98 -12.48 -6.03
CA THR A 135 -11.70 -13.92 -5.97
C THR A 135 -10.47 -14.22 -5.13
N ASP A 136 -10.21 -15.48 -4.88
CA ASP A 136 -9.00 -15.94 -4.21
C ASP A 136 -7.71 -15.69 -5.02
N THR A 137 -7.84 -15.25 -6.26
CA THR A 137 -6.72 -14.87 -7.14
C THR A 137 -6.52 -13.37 -7.23
N SER A 138 -7.38 -12.57 -6.59
CA SER A 138 -7.21 -11.10 -6.55
C SER A 138 -5.91 -10.72 -5.87
N MET A 139 -5.25 -9.71 -6.42
CA MET A 139 -3.92 -9.27 -5.96
C MET A 139 -4.04 -8.01 -5.10
N LEU A 140 -3.23 -7.95 -4.05
CA LEU A 140 -3.06 -6.73 -3.28
C LEU A 140 -2.51 -5.61 -4.17
N VAL A 141 -3.05 -4.43 -3.97
CA VAL A 141 -2.61 -3.19 -4.60
C VAL A 141 -2.48 -2.10 -3.53
N ASP A 142 -1.74 -1.06 -3.84
CA ASP A 142 -1.75 0.14 -3.00
C ASP A 142 -3.00 1.00 -3.23
N ARG A 143 -3.11 2.12 -2.55
CA ARG A 143 -4.24 3.08 -2.69
C ARG A 143 -4.27 3.83 -4.03
N PHE A 144 -3.26 3.60 -4.88
CA PHE A 144 -3.18 4.10 -6.26
C PHE A 144 -3.42 3.00 -7.30
N ALA A 145 -3.90 1.82 -6.87
CA ALA A 145 -4.09 0.62 -7.68
C ALA A 145 -2.77 0.09 -8.30
N ASN A 146 -1.63 0.35 -7.67
CA ASN A 146 -0.34 -0.13 -8.12
C ASN A 146 -0.04 -1.52 -7.54
N ARG A 147 0.36 -2.46 -8.41
CA ARG A 147 0.77 -3.82 -8.03
C ARG A 147 2.25 -3.95 -7.67
N LYS A 148 3.06 -2.94 -8.04
CA LYS A 148 4.52 -2.99 -7.87
C LYS A 148 4.93 -2.70 -6.42
N ILE A 149 4.37 -3.46 -5.50
CA ILE A 149 4.68 -3.41 -4.08
C ILE A 149 5.90 -4.29 -3.82
N ARG A 150 6.84 -3.79 -3.06
CA ARG A 150 8.07 -4.44 -2.65
C ARG A 150 8.08 -4.63 -1.14
N VAL A 151 8.46 -5.80 -0.69
CA VAL A 151 8.60 -6.12 0.73
C VAL A 151 10.00 -6.67 0.97
N ILE A 152 10.71 -6.09 1.92
CA ILE A 152 12.04 -6.54 2.32
C ILE A 152 11.98 -6.98 3.78
N PHE A 153 12.57 -8.14 4.07
CA PHE A 153 12.71 -8.67 5.42
C PHE A 153 14.18 -8.69 5.85
N ASP A 154 14.43 -8.25 7.09
CA ASP A 154 15.67 -8.48 7.82
C ASP A 154 15.78 -9.97 8.21
N THR A 155 16.18 -10.81 7.24
CA THR A 155 16.17 -12.26 7.39
C THR A 155 17.39 -12.77 8.19
N ASP A 156 18.48 -12.02 8.20
CA ASP A 156 19.67 -12.32 8.99
C ASP A 156 19.54 -11.83 10.45
N SER A 157 18.46 -11.09 10.76
CA SER A 157 18.13 -10.61 12.11
C SER A 157 19.19 -9.69 12.73
N ASN A 158 19.93 -8.97 11.89
CA ASN A 158 20.92 -7.99 12.35
C ASN A 158 20.32 -6.61 12.66
N THR A 159 18.98 -6.45 12.52
CA THR A 159 18.22 -5.21 12.73
C THR A 159 18.53 -4.10 11.73
N SER A 160 19.15 -4.43 10.61
CA SER A 160 19.52 -3.47 9.57
C SER A 160 19.43 -4.14 8.20
N ILE A 161 18.65 -3.59 7.30
CA ILE A 161 18.55 -4.06 5.91
C ILE A 161 19.74 -3.49 5.12
N ARG A 162 20.67 -4.37 4.73
CA ARG A 162 21.92 -3.99 4.04
C ARG A 162 22.09 -4.61 2.67
N ASN A 163 21.76 -5.89 2.55
CA ASN A 163 21.91 -6.64 1.30
C ASN A 163 20.57 -7.14 0.84
N VAL A 164 20.06 -6.51 -0.20
CA VAL A 164 18.88 -7.00 -0.88
C VAL A 164 19.35 -7.92 -1.99
N SER A 165 19.09 -9.23 -1.84
CA SER A 165 19.40 -10.21 -2.88
C SER A 165 18.74 -9.80 -4.20
N ALA A 166 19.56 -9.67 -5.25
CA ALA A 166 19.05 -9.38 -6.58
C ALA A 166 18.09 -10.49 -7.01
N VAL A 167 16.90 -10.14 -7.45
CA VAL A 167 15.96 -11.09 -8.02
C VAL A 167 16.55 -11.62 -9.32
N PRO A 168 16.73 -12.93 -9.50
CA PRO A 168 17.20 -13.47 -10.76
C PRO A 168 16.23 -13.07 -11.89
N GLY A 169 16.73 -12.34 -12.90
CA GLY A 169 15.99 -11.95 -14.10
C GLY A 169 15.29 -10.60 -14.07
N GLY A 170 15.39 -9.80 -13.01
CA GLY A 170 14.81 -8.47 -12.94
C GLY A 170 15.82 -7.40 -12.51
N ALA A 171 15.89 -6.29 -13.24
CA ALA A 171 16.58 -5.11 -12.73
C ALA A 171 15.86 -4.66 -11.46
N LEU A 172 16.56 -4.65 -10.33
CA LEU A 172 16.08 -4.07 -9.09
C LEU A 172 15.87 -2.58 -9.31
N SER A 173 14.63 -2.16 -9.49
CA SER A 173 14.24 -0.77 -9.32
C SER A 173 14.14 -0.44 -7.82
N VAL A 174 15.25 -0.59 -7.12
CA VAL A 174 15.38 0.07 -5.83
C VAL A 174 15.72 1.51 -6.16
N PRO A 175 14.97 2.51 -5.69
CA PRO A 175 15.32 3.90 -5.87
C PRO A 175 16.79 4.12 -5.54
N ALA A 176 17.50 4.93 -6.34
CA ALA A 176 18.94 5.11 -6.22
C ALA A 176 19.38 5.51 -4.81
N ASP A 177 18.55 6.30 -4.14
CA ASP A 177 18.79 6.79 -2.79
C ASP A 177 18.76 5.68 -1.75
N ILE A 178 17.78 4.75 -1.85
CA ILE A 178 17.70 3.59 -0.96
C ILE A 178 18.81 2.61 -1.25
N ARG A 179 19.16 2.41 -2.52
CA ARG A 179 20.27 1.54 -2.91
C ARG A 179 21.59 2.04 -2.34
N ALA A 180 21.84 3.34 -2.36
CA ALA A 180 23.04 3.95 -1.79
C ALA A 180 23.08 3.77 -0.27
N ILE A 181 21.98 4.01 0.43
CA ILE A 181 21.87 3.84 1.88
C ILE A 181 22.01 2.35 2.25
N THR A 182 21.34 1.45 1.53
CA THR A 182 21.36 0.02 1.80
C THR A 182 22.75 -0.58 1.62
N LEU A 183 23.52 -0.11 0.64
CA LEU A 183 24.88 -0.60 0.37
C LEU A 183 25.94 -0.05 1.35
N ALA A 184 25.78 1.21 1.81
CA ALA A 184 26.80 1.88 2.61
C ALA A 184 26.62 1.67 4.12
N THR A 185 25.44 1.96 4.65
CA THR A 185 25.19 2.00 6.10
C THR A 185 24.09 1.05 6.56
N GLY A 186 23.25 0.55 5.66
CA GLY A 186 22.04 -0.18 5.96
C GLY A 186 20.92 0.75 6.48
N ILE A 187 19.70 0.29 6.37
CA ILE A 187 18.52 0.94 6.92
C ILE A 187 18.17 0.25 8.23
N PRO A 188 18.10 0.95 9.37
CA PRO A 188 17.75 0.35 10.66
C PRO A 188 16.26 0.00 10.71
N ALA A 189 15.87 -1.06 10.02
CA ALA A 189 14.50 -1.54 9.93
C ALA A 189 14.49 -3.07 9.86
N ARG A 190 13.43 -3.68 10.36
CA ARG A 190 13.19 -5.13 10.28
C ARG A 190 12.36 -5.51 9.06
N VAL A 191 11.50 -4.61 8.64
CA VAL A 191 10.62 -4.77 7.48
C VAL A 191 10.54 -3.42 6.77
N ILE A 192 10.70 -3.44 5.45
CA ILE A 192 10.47 -2.27 4.60
C ILE A 192 9.43 -2.66 3.56
N ILE A 193 8.39 -1.83 3.40
CA ILE A 193 7.39 -1.95 2.34
C ILE A 193 7.34 -0.65 1.57
N TYR A 194 7.45 -0.75 0.24
CA TYR A 194 7.38 0.41 -0.64
C TYR A 194 6.80 0.05 -2.00
N THR A 195 6.40 1.05 -2.76
CA THR A 195 5.95 0.89 -4.15
C THR A 195 6.91 1.55 -5.11
N THR A 196 7.02 0.98 -6.31
CA THR A 196 7.75 1.55 -7.43
C THR A 196 6.79 1.86 -8.56
N ASP A 197 7.10 2.84 -9.40
CA ASP A 197 6.30 3.24 -10.57
C ASP A 197 4.84 3.55 -10.22
N ILE A 198 4.59 4.73 -9.71
CA ILE A 198 3.23 5.22 -9.51
C ILE A 198 2.61 5.45 -10.89
N ALA A 199 1.41 4.88 -11.10
CA ALA A 199 0.73 4.89 -12.38
C ALA A 199 0.66 6.28 -13.02
N PRO A 200 0.90 6.40 -14.35
CA PRO A 200 1.03 7.67 -15.07
C PRO A 200 -0.27 8.50 -15.16
N ASP A 201 -1.41 7.99 -14.70
CA ASP A 201 -2.71 8.67 -14.80
C ASP A 201 -2.92 9.84 -13.82
N PHE A 202 -1.98 10.09 -12.94
CA PHE A 202 -2.05 11.25 -12.03
C PHE A 202 -1.02 12.30 -12.44
N GLY A 203 -1.30 13.01 -13.52
CA GLY A 203 -0.51 14.04 -14.14
C GLY A 203 0.59 14.66 -13.27
N ASN A 204 1.84 14.64 -13.75
CA ASN A 204 3.04 15.20 -13.16
C ASN A 204 3.32 14.72 -11.72
N TYR A 205 3.71 13.48 -11.58
CA TYR A 205 4.44 13.06 -10.41
C TYR A 205 5.84 13.65 -10.53
N ASP A 206 6.17 14.55 -9.63
CA ASP A 206 7.53 15.04 -9.46
C ASP A 206 8.35 13.87 -8.91
N ASP A 207 9.29 13.35 -9.69
CA ASP A 207 10.25 12.30 -9.28
C ASP A 207 11.12 12.72 -8.10
N SER A 208 10.97 13.97 -7.63
CA SER A 208 11.68 14.52 -6.45
C SER A 208 11.05 14.10 -5.11
N LEU A 209 9.94 13.37 -5.08
CA LEU A 209 9.40 12.77 -3.87
C LEU A 209 10.17 11.46 -3.57
N GLY A 210 11.48 11.63 -3.32
CA GLY A 210 12.30 10.58 -2.74
C GLY A 210 11.87 10.22 -1.34
N ALA A 211 12.19 8.99 -0.96
CA ALA A 211 12.31 8.46 0.42
C ALA A 211 11.15 8.65 1.42
N GLU A 212 10.16 9.49 1.15
CA GLU A 212 9.09 9.78 2.11
C GLU A 212 7.90 8.79 2.04
N ASP A 213 7.87 7.90 1.06
CA ASP A 213 6.78 6.95 0.84
C ASP A 213 7.03 5.57 1.48
N PHE A 214 7.98 5.47 2.41
CA PHE A 214 8.33 4.21 3.05
C PHE A 214 7.66 4.04 4.40
N ALA A 215 6.96 2.91 4.60
CA ALA A 215 6.65 2.44 5.94
C ALA A 215 7.83 1.62 6.46
N GLN A 216 8.58 2.18 7.41
CA GLN A 216 9.62 1.48 8.17
C GLN A 216 9.04 1.06 9.52
N VAL A 217 9.18 -0.20 9.90
CA VAL A 217 8.78 -0.74 11.21
C VAL A 217 9.86 -1.65 11.79
#